data_6ff4e30dd28ab41d00b183600f14cb13
#
_entry.id   6ff4e30dd28ab41d00b183600f14cb13
#
_cell.length_a   1.000
_cell.length_b   1.000
_cell.length_c   1.000
_cell.angle_alpha   90.00
_cell.angle_beta   90.00
_cell.angle_gamma   90.00
#
_symmetry.space_group_name_H-M   'P 1'
#
loop_
_entity.id
_entity.type
_entity.pdbx_description
1 polymer ?
#
loop_
_entity_poly.entity_id
_entity_poly.type
_entity_poly.pdbx_seq_one_letter_code
_entity_poly.pdbx_strand_id
1 'polypeptide(L)'
;SLIFQKYKEQVNIDVEKLKKKLNEEKSELNKQEVFLLSEILFNAENKKALEKKYKKILKSIKEIGFKNTANIYSVSDTAKFGGLLGWIQKNQISKKIYNELSKINVGEFTNPINVPGGVIIIKINEKKISELEMDYNLELKKMIQFEKNRQLRQFSSIYYKKIKNNAEIYEN
;
A
#
# COMPACT_ATOMS: atom_id res chain seq x y z
N SER A 1 16.18 -13.46 -28.39
CA SER A 1 15.48 -13.61 -29.67
C SER A 1 16.12 -12.69 -30.71
N LEU A 2 16.23 -13.14 -31.96
CA LEU A 2 16.79 -12.41 -33.11
C LEU A 2 16.12 -11.04 -33.32
N ILE A 3 14.83 -10.93 -33.05
CA ILE A 3 14.04 -9.69 -33.13
C ILE A 3 14.56 -8.65 -32.15
N PHE A 4 14.92 -9.07 -30.95
CA PHE A 4 15.42 -8.20 -29.88
C PHE A 4 16.77 -7.57 -30.26
N GLN A 5 17.67 -8.34 -30.89
CA GLN A 5 18.97 -7.82 -31.38
C GLN A 5 18.79 -6.83 -32.52
N LYS A 6 17.86 -7.12 -33.47
CA LYS A 6 17.62 -6.27 -34.65
C LYS A 6 17.09 -4.87 -34.30
N TYR A 7 16.25 -4.76 -33.26
CA TYR A 7 15.60 -3.48 -32.89
C TYR A 7 16.25 -2.79 -31.69
N LYS A 8 17.28 -3.38 -31.08
CA LYS A 8 17.96 -2.79 -29.91
C LYS A 8 18.57 -1.41 -30.24
N GLU A 9 19.05 -1.22 -31.46
CA GLU A 9 19.66 0.04 -31.92
C GLU A 9 18.63 1.10 -32.34
N GLN A 10 17.36 0.70 -32.54
CA GLN A 10 16.26 1.62 -32.87
C GLN A 10 15.51 2.13 -31.65
N VAL A 11 15.81 1.60 -30.47
CA VAL A 11 15.25 2.07 -29.22
C VAL A 11 15.85 3.43 -28.88
N ASN A 12 15.04 4.47 -28.93
CA ASN A 12 15.42 5.82 -28.53
C ASN A 12 14.66 6.22 -27.27
N ILE A 13 15.39 6.39 -26.18
CA ILE A 13 14.82 6.76 -24.89
C ILE A 13 15.18 8.20 -24.58
N ASP A 14 14.19 9.05 -24.53
CA ASP A 14 14.33 10.42 -24.08
C ASP A 14 14.44 10.44 -22.55
N VAL A 15 15.68 10.34 -22.09
CA VAL A 15 16.00 10.31 -20.64
C VAL A 15 15.64 11.64 -19.97
N GLU A 16 15.77 12.76 -20.67
CA GLU A 16 15.44 14.09 -20.10
C GLU A 16 13.93 14.20 -19.88
N LYS A 17 13.13 13.71 -20.80
CA LYS A 17 11.67 13.63 -20.63
C LYS A 17 11.28 12.74 -19.45
N LEU A 18 11.96 11.60 -19.27
CA LEU A 18 11.73 10.72 -18.12
C LEU A 18 12.13 11.36 -16.80
N LYS A 19 13.26 12.08 -16.77
CA LYS A 19 13.69 12.86 -15.59
C LYS A 19 12.68 13.93 -15.22
N LYS A 20 12.18 14.69 -16.23
CA LYS A 20 11.16 15.73 -16.02
C LYS A 20 9.90 15.10 -15.44
N LYS A 21 9.41 14.02 -16.03
CA LYS A 21 8.25 13.29 -15.53
C LYS A 21 8.46 12.79 -14.09
N LEU A 22 9.62 12.20 -13.80
CA LEU A 22 9.95 11.72 -12.45
C LEU A 22 9.99 12.86 -11.43
N ASN A 23 10.51 14.03 -11.81
CA ASN A 23 10.54 15.21 -10.94
C ASN A 23 9.14 15.78 -10.68
N GLU A 24 8.26 15.79 -11.68
CA GLU A 24 6.86 16.20 -11.54
C GLU A 24 6.09 15.21 -10.63
N GLU A 25 6.27 13.93 -10.82
CA GLU A 25 5.65 12.87 -9.99
C GLU A 25 6.24 12.84 -8.56
N LYS A 26 7.52 13.21 -8.37
CA LYS A 26 8.20 13.22 -7.08
C LYS A 26 7.49 14.11 -6.06
N SER A 27 6.93 15.24 -6.47
CA SER A 27 6.23 16.16 -5.57
C SER A 27 4.91 15.58 -5.03
N GLU A 28 4.27 14.68 -5.75
CA GLU A 28 2.99 14.07 -5.37
C GLU A 28 3.13 12.65 -4.79
N LEU A 29 4.02 11.83 -5.40
CA LEU A 29 4.23 10.43 -4.98
C LEU A 29 5.01 10.29 -3.67
N ASN A 30 5.80 11.31 -3.30
CA ASN A 30 6.59 11.27 -2.06
C ASN A 30 5.78 11.64 -0.82
N LYS A 31 4.57 12.19 -0.95
CA LYS A 31 3.72 12.53 0.18
C LYS A 31 2.85 11.32 0.55
N GLN A 32 3.29 10.57 1.53
CA GLN A 32 2.54 9.43 2.02
C GLN A 32 1.98 9.71 3.42
N GLU A 33 0.70 9.39 3.60
CA GLU A 33 0.09 9.39 4.92
C GLU A 33 0.74 8.31 5.79
N VAL A 34 1.17 8.71 6.97
CA VAL A 34 1.75 7.83 7.99
C VAL A 34 0.96 8.02 9.28
N PHE A 35 0.59 6.93 9.89
CA PHE A 35 -0.26 6.90 11.07
C PHE A 35 0.51 6.30 12.25
N LEU A 36 0.50 6.97 13.38
CA LEU A 36 0.87 6.37 14.66
C LEU A 36 -0.34 5.67 15.23
N LEU A 37 -0.32 4.35 15.23
CA LEU A 37 -1.47 3.53 15.58
C LEU A 37 -1.28 2.78 16.89
N SER A 38 -2.39 2.54 17.58
CA SER A 38 -2.49 1.56 18.66
C SER A 38 -3.66 0.62 18.41
N GLU A 39 -3.58 -0.61 18.91
CA GLU A 39 -4.59 -1.65 18.71
C GLU A 39 -5.06 -2.29 20.02
N ILE A 40 -6.28 -2.80 19.99
CA ILE A 40 -6.80 -3.79 20.96
C ILE A 40 -7.30 -4.97 20.14
N LEU A 41 -6.57 -6.07 20.13
CA LEU A 41 -7.00 -7.33 19.52
C LEU A 41 -7.65 -8.22 20.56
N PHE A 42 -8.84 -8.73 20.27
CA PHE A 42 -9.53 -9.62 21.21
C PHE A 42 -10.33 -10.70 20.48
N ASN A 43 -10.55 -11.82 21.14
CA ASN A 43 -11.31 -12.94 20.62
C ASN A 43 -12.67 -13.03 21.29
N ALA A 44 -13.66 -13.54 20.55
CA ALA A 44 -14.98 -13.88 21.06
C ALA A 44 -15.49 -15.14 20.36
N GLU A 45 -16.11 -16.03 21.12
CA GLU A 45 -16.62 -17.32 20.62
C GLU A 45 -17.85 -17.17 19.72
N ASN A 46 -18.64 -16.13 19.95
CA ASN A 46 -19.86 -15.85 19.20
C ASN A 46 -20.21 -14.36 19.24
N LYS A 47 -21.19 -13.95 18.44
CA LYS A 47 -21.63 -12.55 18.32
C LYS A 47 -22.07 -11.93 19.65
N LYS A 48 -22.80 -12.68 20.50
CA LYS A 48 -23.26 -12.19 21.81
C LYS A 48 -22.09 -11.94 22.77
N ALA A 49 -21.10 -12.85 22.77
CA ALA A 49 -19.87 -12.71 23.55
C ALA A 49 -19.05 -11.51 23.04
N LEU A 50 -18.98 -11.31 21.72
CA LEU A 50 -18.33 -10.16 21.09
C LEU A 50 -18.93 -8.84 21.57
N GLU A 51 -20.23 -8.69 21.49
CA GLU A 51 -20.94 -7.48 21.95
C GLU A 51 -20.69 -7.20 23.43
N LYS A 52 -20.78 -8.23 24.28
CA LYS A 52 -20.51 -8.11 25.72
C LYS A 52 -19.07 -7.69 26.00
N LYS A 53 -18.09 -8.30 25.32
CA LYS A 53 -16.67 -7.98 25.49
C LYS A 53 -16.36 -6.58 24.98
N TYR A 54 -16.90 -6.20 23.83
CA TYR A 54 -16.76 -4.86 23.27
C TYR A 54 -17.30 -3.78 24.21
N LYS A 55 -18.51 -3.97 24.78
CA LYS A 55 -19.06 -3.03 25.78
C LYS A 55 -18.15 -2.86 27.00
N LYS A 56 -17.54 -3.96 27.48
CA LYS A 56 -16.54 -3.90 28.59
C LYS A 56 -15.29 -3.11 28.17
N ILE A 57 -14.77 -3.34 26.97
CA ILE A 57 -13.62 -2.62 26.44
C ILE A 57 -13.94 -1.12 26.33
N LEU A 58 -15.11 -0.76 25.78
CA LEU A 58 -15.53 0.65 25.67
C LEU A 58 -15.63 1.33 27.03
N LYS A 59 -16.20 0.63 28.04
CA LYS A 59 -16.26 1.14 29.41
C LYS A 59 -14.86 1.37 29.95
N SER A 60 -13.97 0.38 29.83
CA SER A 60 -12.59 0.46 30.25
C SER A 60 -11.82 1.61 29.57
N ILE A 61 -12.01 1.80 28.27
CA ILE A 61 -11.38 2.92 27.54
C ILE A 61 -11.78 4.26 28.14
N LYS A 62 -13.06 4.41 28.52
CA LYS A 62 -13.56 5.65 29.15
C LYS A 62 -12.99 5.88 30.56
N GLU A 63 -12.79 4.81 31.33
CA GLU A 63 -12.36 4.88 32.73
C GLU A 63 -10.84 5.02 32.87
N ILE A 64 -10.06 4.27 32.10
CA ILE A 64 -8.61 4.17 32.29
C ILE A 64 -7.80 4.45 31.02
N GLY A 65 -8.48 4.81 29.91
CA GLY A 65 -7.85 5.13 28.64
C GLY A 65 -7.51 3.91 27.78
N PHE A 66 -7.26 4.18 26.49
CA PHE A 66 -7.01 3.14 25.49
C PHE A 66 -5.77 2.28 25.82
N LYS A 67 -4.67 2.90 26.20
CA LYS A 67 -3.39 2.24 26.53
C LYS A 67 -3.55 1.19 27.65
N ASN A 68 -4.16 1.59 28.78
CA ASN A 68 -4.34 0.68 29.91
C ASN A 68 -5.37 -0.41 29.58
N THR A 69 -6.38 -0.09 28.79
CA THR A 69 -7.36 -1.07 28.31
C THR A 69 -6.71 -2.09 27.39
N ALA A 70 -5.81 -1.68 26.51
CA ALA A 70 -5.05 -2.59 25.67
C ALA A 70 -4.21 -3.59 26.48
N ASN A 71 -3.53 -3.10 27.53
CA ASN A 71 -2.78 -3.97 28.46
C ASN A 71 -3.63 -5.07 29.10
N ILE A 72 -4.92 -4.79 29.36
CA ILE A 72 -5.85 -5.71 30.07
C ILE A 72 -6.56 -6.66 29.10
N TYR A 73 -7.01 -6.15 27.95
CA TYR A 73 -7.95 -6.88 27.10
C TYR A 73 -7.37 -7.37 25.78
N SER A 74 -6.24 -6.81 25.34
CA SER A 74 -5.63 -7.23 24.08
C SER A 74 -4.90 -8.56 24.22
N VAL A 75 -5.08 -9.43 23.23
CA VAL A 75 -4.35 -10.71 23.13
C VAL A 75 -3.14 -10.61 22.20
N SER A 76 -2.87 -9.41 21.68
CA SER A 76 -1.70 -9.14 20.84
C SER A 76 -0.43 -8.98 21.67
N ASP A 77 0.72 -9.27 21.07
CA ASP A 77 2.04 -9.03 21.67
C ASP A 77 2.29 -7.55 21.99
N THR A 78 1.59 -6.65 21.30
CA THR A 78 1.64 -5.20 21.57
C THR A 78 0.94 -4.80 22.85
N ALA A 79 0.13 -5.68 23.47
CA ALA A 79 -0.63 -5.41 24.70
C ALA A 79 0.27 -4.83 25.80
N LYS A 80 1.43 -5.44 26.04
CA LYS A 80 2.42 -5.00 27.06
C LYS A 80 2.94 -3.57 26.84
N PHE A 81 2.77 -3.02 25.65
CA PHE A 81 3.13 -1.64 25.30
C PHE A 81 1.90 -0.74 25.13
N GLY A 82 0.73 -1.15 25.68
CA GLY A 82 -0.52 -0.42 25.53
C GLY A 82 -1.12 -0.48 24.14
N GLY A 83 -0.81 -1.56 23.40
CA GLY A 83 -1.28 -1.78 22.05
C GLY A 83 -0.54 -0.97 20.97
N LEU A 84 0.58 -0.29 21.29
CA LEU A 84 1.28 0.58 20.35
C LEU A 84 1.90 -0.24 19.20
N LEU A 85 1.45 0.05 17.97
CA LEU A 85 1.97 -0.52 16.72
C LEU A 85 3.14 0.28 16.14
N GLY A 86 3.25 1.56 16.53
CA GLY A 86 4.21 2.49 15.95
C GLY A 86 3.71 3.21 14.70
N TRP A 87 4.64 3.81 13.96
CA TRP A 87 4.35 4.52 12.71
C TRP A 87 4.18 3.55 11.56
N ILE A 88 3.01 3.55 10.92
CA ILE A 88 2.66 2.66 9.82
C ILE A 88 2.29 3.51 8.60
N GLN A 89 2.90 3.21 7.46
CA GLN A 89 2.62 3.86 6.19
C GLN A 89 1.29 3.36 5.62
N LYS A 90 0.57 4.23 4.92
CA LYS A 90 -0.71 3.90 4.28
C LYS A 90 -0.65 2.64 3.40
N ASN A 91 0.44 2.45 2.65
CA ASN A 91 0.63 1.28 1.78
C ASN A 91 0.84 -0.05 2.54
N GLN A 92 1.15 -0.01 3.83
CA GLN A 92 1.27 -1.17 4.72
C GLN A 92 -0.06 -1.54 5.37
N ILE A 93 -1.07 -0.66 5.27
CA ILE A 93 -2.39 -0.85 5.86
C ILE A 93 -3.30 -1.51 4.82
N SER A 94 -3.99 -2.58 5.19
CA SER A 94 -4.97 -3.20 4.29
C SER A 94 -6.09 -2.22 3.94
N LYS A 95 -6.64 -2.33 2.71
CA LYS A 95 -7.72 -1.47 2.23
C LYS A 95 -8.92 -1.45 3.20
N LYS A 96 -9.25 -2.60 3.81
CA LYS A 96 -10.35 -2.72 4.78
C LYS A 96 -10.09 -1.88 6.02
N ILE A 97 -8.91 -1.96 6.60
CA ILE A 97 -8.52 -1.19 7.79
C ILE A 97 -8.44 0.30 7.45
N TYR A 98 -7.80 0.66 6.33
CA TYR A 98 -7.68 2.05 5.90
C TYR A 98 -9.05 2.72 5.73
N ASN A 99 -10.04 2.01 5.16
CA ASN A 99 -11.40 2.53 5.02
C ASN A 99 -12.07 2.85 6.36
N GLU A 100 -11.75 2.11 7.43
CA GLU A 100 -12.27 2.42 8.77
C GLU A 100 -11.49 3.57 9.43
N LEU A 101 -10.16 3.60 9.25
CA LEU A 101 -9.34 4.71 9.74
C LEU A 101 -9.69 6.05 9.10
N SER A 102 -10.08 6.06 7.80
CA SER A 102 -10.47 7.28 7.09
C SER A 102 -11.77 7.92 7.57
N LYS A 103 -12.56 7.20 8.38
CA LYS A 103 -13.84 7.69 8.97
C LYS A 103 -13.67 8.34 10.33
N ILE A 104 -12.48 8.29 10.92
CA ILE A 104 -12.18 8.76 12.27
C ILE A 104 -11.06 9.79 12.28
N ASN A 105 -11.03 10.61 13.31
CA ASN A 105 -10.02 11.65 13.53
C ASN A 105 -8.87 11.15 14.42
N VAL A 106 -7.80 11.93 14.48
CA VAL A 106 -6.72 11.73 15.45
C VAL A 106 -7.27 11.79 16.87
N GLY A 107 -6.89 10.82 17.69
CA GLY A 107 -7.39 10.62 19.06
C GLY A 107 -8.58 9.67 19.16
N GLU A 108 -9.30 9.42 18.07
CA GLU A 108 -10.44 8.50 18.00
C GLU A 108 -10.00 7.05 17.69
N PHE A 109 -10.91 6.11 17.85
CA PHE A 109 -10.72 4.69 17.54
C PHE A 109 -11.87 4.13 16.72
N THR A 110 -11.58 3.10 15.94
CA THR A 110 -12.54 2.45 15.02
C THR A 110 -13.59 1.64 15.77
N ASN A 111 -14.70 1.35 15.09
CA ASN A 111 -15.53 0.21 15.45
C ASN A 111 -14.75 -1.10 15.36
N PRO A 112 -15.26 -2.21 15.95
CA PRO A 112 -14.63 -3.52 15.84
C PRO A 112 -14.50 -3.98 14.38
N ILE A 113 -13.31 -4.37 13.97
CA ILE A 113 -12.99 -4.85 12.63
C ILE A 113 -12.61 -6.33 12.72
N ASN A 114 -13.29 -7.19 11.97
CA ASN A 114 -12.89 -8.61 11.88
C ASN A 114 -11.60 -8.75 11.07
N VAL A 115 -10.60 -9.41 11.66
CA VAL A 115 -9.30 -9.71 11.05
C VAL A 115 -8.94 -11.19 11.25
N PRO A 116 -8.00 -11.76 10.48
CA PRO A 116 -7.43 -13.05 10.84
C PRO A 116 -6.90 -13.01 12.29
N GLY A 117 -7.34 -13.94 13.12
CA GLY A 117 -6.94 -14.00 14.54
C GLY A 117 -7.90 -13.31 15.52
N GLY A 118 -9.00 -12.68 15.06
CA GLY A 118 -10.01 -12.14 15.99
C GLY A 118 -10.67 -10.84 15.52
N VAL A 119 -10.91 -9.96 16.47
CA VAL A 119 -11.50 -8.64 16.25
C VAL A 119 -10.56 -7.58 16.80
N ILE A 120 -10.34 -6.55 16.00
CA ILE A 120 -9.41 -5.46 16.32
C ILE A 120 -10.16 -4.12 16.43
N ILE A 121 -9.76 -3.30 17.39
CA ILE A 121 -10.09 -1.88 17.49
C ILE A 121 -8.78 -1.13 17.32
N ILE A 122 -8.74 -0.14 16.43
CA ILE A 122 -7.52 0.62 16.13
C ILE A 122 -7.77 2.08 16.48
N LYS A 123 -6.82 2.68 17.21
CA LYS A 123 -6.80 4.11 17.54
C LYS A 123 -5.75 4.82 16.71
N ILE A 124 -6.10 6.00 16.17
CA ILE A 124 -5.14 6.93 15.58
C ILE A 124 -4.59 7.81 16.71
N ASN A 125 -3.32 7.61 17.09
CA ASN A 125 -2.68 8.50 18.06
C ASN A 125 -2.21 9.80 17.40
N GLU A 126 -1.59 9.67 16.21
CA GLU A 126 -1.12 10.79 15.39
C GLU A 126 -1.23 10.42 13.91
N LYS A 127 -1.26 11.46 13.06
CA LYS A 127 -1.23 11.35 11.62
C LYS A 127 -0.32 12.44 11.07
N LYS A 128 0.54 12.08 10.14
CA LYS A 128 1.39 13.03 9.42
C LYS A 128 1.55 12.64 7.96
N ILE A 129 1.96 13.60 7.16
CA ILE A 129 2.46 13.34 5.81
C ILE A 129 3.97 13.21 5.93
N SER A 130 4.50 12.07 5.50
CA SER A 130 5.93 11.84 5.41
C SER A 130 6.36 11.89 3.96
N GLU A 131 7.46 12.54 3.68
CA GLU A 131 8.13 12.43 2.41
C GLU A 131 8.91 11.11 2.41
N LEU A 132 8.63 10.24 1.44
CA LEU A 132 9.43 9.05 1.22
C LEU A 132 10.75 9.48 0.58
N GLU A 133 11.86 9.06 1.15
CA GLU A 133 13.14 9.11 0.46
C GLU A 133 13.07 8.13 -0.72
N MET A 134 12.80 8.66 -1.90
CA MET A 134 12.83 7.90 -3.13
C MET A 134 14.28 7.88 -3.64
N ASP A 135 14.84 6.71 -3.85
CA ASP A 135 16.08 6.59 -4.62
C ASP A 135 15.79 6.99 -6.09
N TYR A 136 16.06 8.26 -6.38
CA TYR A 136 15.84 8.86 -7.69
C TYR A 136 16.52 8.06 -8.82
N ASN A 137 17.75 7.59 -8.58
CA ASN A 137 18.51 6.85 -9.59
C ASN A 137 17.89 5.48 -9.86
N LEU A 138 17.40 4.81 -8.80
CA LEU A 138 16.74 3.53 -8.93
C LEU A 138 15.42 3.67 -9.69
N GLU A 139 14.60 4.67 -9.37
CA GLU A 139 13.32 4.90 -10.05
C GLU A 139 13.53 5.33 -11.52
N LEU A 140 14.47 6.22 -11.79
CA LEU A 140 14.83 6.58 -13.14
C LEU A 140 15.27 5.36 -13.96
N LYS A 141 16.08 4.48 -13.38
CA LYS A 141 16.53 3.23 -14.02
C LYS A 141 15.35 2.31 -14.34
N LYS A 142 14.40 2.18 -13.44
CA LYS A 142 13.15 1.40 -13.66
C LYS A 142 12.33 2.00 -14.81
N MET A 143 12.17 3.32 -14.86
CA MET A 143 11.44 4.00 -15.93
C MET A 143 12.11 3.81 -17.29
N ILE A 144 13.43 3.95 -17.36
CA ILE A 144 14.22 3.70 -18.58
C ILE A 144 14.01 2.25 -19.04
N GLN A 145 14.11 1.29 -18.14
CA GLN A 145 13.93 -0.12 -18.49
C GLN A 145 12.50 -0.44 -18.94
N PHE A 146 11.50 0.15 -18.30
CA PHE A 146 10.11 0.02 -18.70
C PHE A 146 9.87 0.57 -20.11
N GLU A 147 10.35 1.79 -20.39
CA GLU A 147 10.21 2.44 -21.69
C GLU A 147 10.92 1.66 -22.80
N LYS A 148 12.12 1.16 -22.52
CA LYS A 148 12.86 0.28 -23.42
C LYS A 148 12.05 -0.98 -23.76
N ASN A 149 11.50 -1.64 -22.76
CA ASN A 149 10.69 -2.85 -22.96
C ASN A 149 9.40 -2.56 -23.71
N ARG A 150 8.80 -1.39 -23.49
CA ARG A 150 7.61 -0.92 -24.20
C ARG A 150 7.89 -0.74 -25.68
N GLN A 151 8.96 -0.02 -26.06
CA GLN A 151 9.35 0.21 -27.43
C GLN A 151 9.71 -1.11 -28.15
N LEU A 152 10.45 -2.00 -27.51
CA LEU A 152 10.78 -3.31 -28.06
C LEU A 152 9.54 -4.18 -28.31
N ARG A 153 8.54 -4.14 -27.45
CA ARG A 153 7.25 -4.82 -27.67
C ARG A 153 6.51 -4.23 -28.86
N GLN A 154 6.53 -2.91 -29.03
CA GLN A 154 5.90 -2.26 -30.18
C GLN A 154 6.58 -2.68 -31.50
N PHE A 155 7.91 -2.66 -31.57
CA PHE A 155 8.65 -3.13 -32.73
C PHE A 155 8.37 -4.60 -33.04
N SER A 156 8.33 -5.46 -32.03
CA SER A 156 8.00 -6.88 -32.20
C SER A 156 6.60 -7.07 -32.78
N SER A 157 5.62 -6.30 -32.33
CA SER A 157 4.25 -6.35 -32.84
C SER A 157 4.15 -5.89 -34.29
N ILE A 158 4.85 -4.80 -34.65
CA ILE A 158 4.91 -4.29 -36.03
C ILE A 158 5.57 -5.33 -36.95
N TYR A 159 6.70 -5.91 -36.53
CA TYR A 159 7.40 -6.94 -37.28
C TYR A 159 6.54 -8.18 -37.52
N TYR A 160 5.85 -8.66 -36.48
CA TYR A 160 4.94 -9.80 -36.59
C TYR A 160 3.79 -9.55 -37.59
N LYS A 161 3.16 -8.36 -37.51
CA LYS A 161 2.13 -7.97 -38.49
C LYS A 161 2.65 -7.93 -39.91
N LYS A 162 3.87 -7.41 -40.11
CA LYS A 162 4.50 -7.35 -41.43
C LYS A 162 4.79 -8.74 -42.01
N ILE A 163 5.27 -9.68 -41.19
CA ILE A 163 5.49 -11.08 -41.63
C ILE A 163 4.16 -11.73 -41.98
N LYS A 164 3.14 -11.59 -41.13
CA LYS A 164 1.84 -12.16 -41.37
C LYS A 164 1.23 -11.68 -42.67
N ASN A 165 1.21 -10.38 -42.93
CA ASN A 165 0.69 -9.79 -44.17
C ASN A 165 1.47 -10.26 -45.40
N ASN A 166 2.79 -10.40 -45.30
CA ASN A 166 3.58 -10.91 -46.44
C ASN A 166 3.32 -12.41 -46.70
N ALA A 167 3.08 -13.21 -45.65
CA ALA A 167 2.74 -14.63 -45.78
C ALA A 167 1.38 -14.80 -46.50
N GLU A 168 0.38 -14.00 -46.15
CA GLU A 168 -0.96 -14.02 -46.77
C GLU A 168 -0.94 -13.63 -48.25
N ILE A 169 0.06 -12.87 -48.73
CA ILE A 169 0.25 -12.48 -50.12
C ILE A 169 0.78 -13.64 -51.00
N TYR A 170 1.50 -14.60 -50.36
CA TYR A 170 2.06 -15.76 -51.08
C TYR A 170 1.15 -17.00 -51.09
N GLU A 171 0.01 -16.98 -50.38
CA GLU A 171 -0.97 -18.07 -50.35
C GLU A 171 -2.17 -17.84 -51.31
N ASN A 172 -2.22 -16.71 -52.04
CA ASN A 172 -3.18 -16.40 -53.10
C ASN A 172 -2.43 -16.37 -54.45
#